data_f0e747026164de16fac59633d9bedb22
#
_entry.id   f0e747026164de16fac59633d9bedb22
#
_cell.length_a   1.000
_cell.length_b   1.000
_cell.length_c   1.000
_cell.angle_alpha   90.00
_cell.angle_beta   90.00
_cell.angle_gamma   90.00
#
_symmetry.space_group_name_H-M   'P 1'
#
loop_
_entity.id
_entity.type
_entity.pdbx_description
1 polymer ?
#
loop_
_entity_poly.entity_id
_entity_poly.type
_entity_poly.pdbx_seq_one_letter_code
_entity_poly.pdbx_strand_id
1 'polypeptide(L)'
;LPGVAETLAQLTDTYRLVLVTKGDLMDQERKLAASGLGELFSGVEIVSEKDRSTYERVFARHGTGPQEGVMVGNSMRSDVLPALEAGAWGVHIPYEVTWAHELADAPEGHPRYVTLARFDELPEWLARIERDPG
;
A
#
# COMPACT_ATOMS: atom_id res chain seq x y z
N LEU A 1 3.17 -2.25 13.86
CA LEU A 1 3.44 -3.64 13.50
C LEU A 1 4.94 -3.93 13.60
N PRO A 2 5.30 -5.11 14.12
CA PRO A 2 6.72 -5.48 14.20
C PRO A 2 7.38 -5.47 12.82
N GLY A 3 8.58 -4.91 12.77
CA GLY A 3 9.38 -4.95 11.55
C GLY A 3 9.01 -3.94 10.48
N VAL A 4 8.02 -3.06 10.72
CA VAL A 4 7.58 -2.11 9.70
C VAL A 4 8.69 -1.11 9.35
N ALA A 5 9.32 -0.50 10.35
CA ALA A 5 10.35 0.50 10.11
C ALA A 5 11.54 -0.10 9.35
N GLU A 6 11.98 -1.28 9.75
CA GLU A 6 13.11 -1.96 9.11
C GLU A 6 12.77 -2.34 7.67
N THR A 7 11.55 -2.83 7.45
CA THR A 7 11.11 -3.21 6.10
C THR A 7 11.01 -2.01 5.19
N LEU A 8 10.44 -0.90 5.68
CA LEU A 8 10.35 0.33 4.91
C LEU A 8 11.74 0.85 4.54
N ALA A 9 12.66 0.85 5.51
CA ALA A 9 14.03 1.30 5.26
C ALA A 9 14.71 0.45 4.17
N GLN A 10 14.49 -0.85 4.19
CA GLN A 10 15.01 -1.75 3.17
C GLN A 10 14.44 -1.43 1.79
N LEU A 11 13.16 -1.12 1.71
CA LEU A 11 12.50 -0.86 0.44
C LEU A 11 12.88 0.47 -0.19
N THR A 12 13.31 1.46 0.61
CA THR A 12 13.67 2.79 0.07
C THR A 12 14.84 2.75 -0.91
N ASP A 13 15.68 1.73 -0.84
CA ASP A 13 16.81 1.59 -1.76
C ASP A 13 16.38 1.24 -3.18
N THR A 14 15.21 0.64 -3.33
CA THR A 14 14.75 0.11 -4.62
C THR A 14 13.49 0.79 -5.12
N TYR A 15 12.62 1.21 -4.19
CA TYR A 15 11.29 1.70 -4.54
C TYR A 15 11.06 3.10 -3.99
N ARG A 16 10.17 3.83 -4.68
CA ARG A 16 9.66 5.09 -4.17
C ARG A 16 8.49 4.79 -3.27
N LEU A 17 8.57 5.18 -2.00
CA LEU A 17 7.53 4.93 -1.02
C LEU A 17 6.67 6.17 -0.84
N VAL A 18 5.36 5.99 -0.94
CA VAL A 18 4.39 7.07 -0.76
C VAL A 18 3.38 6.62 0.27
N LEU A 19 3.14 7.49 1.25
CA LEU A 19 2.11 7.22 2.26
C LEU A 19 0.80 7.82 1.77
N VAL A 20 -0.25 7.01 1.71
CA VAL A 20 -1.60 7.48 1.37
C VAL A 20 -2.47 7.35 2.60
N THR A 21 -3.03 8.44 3.04
CA THR A 21 -3.84 8.45 4.26
C THR A 21 -5.06 9.34 4.07
N LYS A 22 -6.14 8.99 4.75
CA LYS A 22 -7.38 9.75 4.73
C LYS A 22 -7.50 10.53 6.03
N GLY A 23 -7.95 11.78 5.95
CA GLY A 23 -8.21 12.57 7.14
C GLY A 23 -7.71 13.99 7.05
N ASP A 24 -7.53 14.60 8.20
CA ASP A 24 -7.09 15.98 8.35
C ASP A 24 -5.57 16.09 8.19
N LEU A 25 -5.15 17.03 7.35
CA LEU A 25 -3.74 17.26 7.05
C LEU A 25 -2.89 17.45 8.31
N MET A 26 -3.31 18.34 9.19
CA MET A 26 -2.50 18.65 10.38
C MET A 26 -2.39 17.45 11.32
N ASP A 27 -3.48 16.71 11.48
CA ASP A 27 -3.50 15.54 12.35
C ASP A 27 -2.59 14.44 11.80
N GLN A 28 -2.65 14.19 10.50
CA GLN A 28 -1.81 13.17 9.87
C GLN A 28 -0.35 13.55 9.88
N GLU A 29 -0.02 14.82 9.67
CA GLU A 29 1.36 15.29 9.76
C GLU A 29 1.93 15.09 11.15
N ARG A 30 1.13 15.36 12.19
CA ARG A 30 1.56 15.17 13.56
C ARG A 30 1.81 13.70 13.88
N LYS A 31 0.92 12.82 13.43
CA LYS A 31 1.07 11.38 13.62
C LYS A 31 2.32 10.86 12.94
N LEU A 32 2.59 11.33 11.72
CA LEU A 32 3.76 10.92 10.96
C LEU A 32 5.04 11.38 11.65
N ALA A 33 5.08 12.63 12.12
CA ALA A 33 6.23 13.15 12.85
C ALA A 33 6.49 12.34 14.12
N ALA A 34 5.41 11.99 14.85
CA ALA A 34 5.53 11.23 16.08
C ALA A 34 6.03 9.80 15.83
N SER A 35 5.70 9.22 14.67
CA SER A 35 6.12 7.86 14.35
C SER A 35 7.59 7.74 13.99
N GLY A 36 8.23 8.84 13.57
CA GLY A 36 9.61 8.82 13.07
C GLY A 36 9.77 8.20 11.70
N LEU A 37 8.67 7.88 11.02
CA LEU A 37 8.73 7.21 9.72
C LEU A 37 8.69 8.15 8.53
N GLY A 38 8.50 9.45 8.78
CA GLY A 38 8.30 10.42 7.70
C GLY A 38 9.44 10.49 6.70
N GLU A 39 10.67 10.30 7.14
CA GLU A 39 11.83 10.38 6.28
C GLU A 39 11.93 9.21 5.30
N LEU A 40 11.23 8.11 5.58
CA LEU A 40 11.25 6.93 4.71
C LEU A 40 10.34 7.08 3.49
N PHE A 41 9.43 8.03 3.52
CA PHE A 41 8.50 8.26 2.42
C PHE A 41 8.99 9.40 1.53
N SER A 42 8.98 9.17 0.21
CA SER A 42 9.31 10.21 -0.76
C SER A 42 8.14 11.16 -0.98
N GLY A 43 6.93 10.77 -0.57
CA GLY A 43 5.76 11.61 -0.68
C GLY A 43 4.67 11.17 0.29
N VAL A 44 3.78 12.11 0.61
CA VAL A 44 2.62 11.84 1.46
C VAL A 44 1.40 12.42 0.74
N GLU A 45 0.39 11.60 0.54
CA GLU A 45 -0.87 12.00 -0.05
C GLU A 45 -1.98 11.87 0.99
N ILE A 46 -2.55 13.02 1.38
CA ILE A 46 -3.68 13.04 2.31
C ILE A 46 -4.93 13.29 1.47
N VAL A 47 -5.81 12.31 1.45
CA VAL A 47 -6.94 12.28 0.52
C VAL A 47 -8.26 12.28 1.27
N SER A 48 -9.32 12.77 0.62
CA SER A 48 -10.66 12.75 1.20
C SER A 48 -11.33 11.40 1.00
N GLU A 49 -11.01 10.72 -0.08
CA GLU A 49 -11.55 9.40 -0.39
C GLU A 49 -10.46 8.50 -0.93
N LYS A 50 -10.56 7.20 -0.63
CA LYS A 50 -9.67 6.18 -1.18
C LYS A 50 -10.45 5.37 -2.20
N ASP A 51 -10.53 5.87 -3.42
CA ASP A 51 -11.25 5.22 -4.50
C ASP A 51 -10.34 5.05 -5.72
N ARG A 52 -10.87 4.46 -6.78
CA ARG A 52 -10.12 4.19 -8.00
C ARG A 52 -9.43 5.45 -8.55
N SER A 53 -10.15 6.54 -8.66
CA SER A 53 -9.59 7.76 -9.24
C SER A 53 -8.49 8.36 -8.37
N THR A 54 -8.59 8.21 -7.05
CA THR A 54 -7.54 8.62 -6.13
C THR A 54 -6.25 7.87 -6.43
N TYR A 55 -6.31 6.56 -6.56
CA TYR A 55 -5.11 5.76 -6.83
C TYR A 55 -4.55 6.02 -8.22
N GLU A 56 -5.41 6.24 -9.21
CA GLU A 56 -4.93 6.63 -10.53
C GLU A 56 -4.09 7.91 -10.46
N ARG A 57 -4.57 8.91 -9.72
CA ARG A 57 -3.82 10.18 -9.56
C ARG A 57 -2.54 10.00 -8.77
N VAL A 58 -2.58 9.25 -7.69
CA VAL A 58 -1.42 9.04 -6.83
C VAL A 58 -0.30 8.34 -7.59
N PHE A 59 -0.62 7.26 -8.28
CA PHE A 59 0.40 6.54 -9.03
C PHE A 59 0.93 7.32 -10.22
N ALA A 60 0.10 8.17 -10.84
CA ALA A 60 0.57 9.02 -11.93
C ALA A 60 1.49 10.13 -11.41
N ARG A 61 1.16 10.69 -10.23
CA ARG A 61 1.94 11.79 -9.66
C ARG A 61 3.29 11.35 -9.14
N HIS A 62 3.34 10.19 -8.50
CA HIS A 62 4.54 9.73 -7.80
C HIS A 62 5.30 8.64 -8.54
N GLY A 63 4.83 8.23 -9.71
CA GLY A 63 5.46 7.17 -10.48
C GLY A 63 5.07 7.24 -11.94
N THR A 64 5.06 6.08 -12.59
CA THR A 64 4.80 5.96 -14.02
C THR A 64 3.36 5.52 -14.34
N GLY A 65 2.52 5.45 -13.32
CA GLY A 65 1.13 5.05 -13.47
C GLY A 65 0.80 3.82 -12.66
N PRO A 66 -0.50 3.45 -12.63
CA PRO A 66 -0.94 2.34 -11.78
C PRO A 66 -0.33 0.98 -12.14
N GLN A 67 -0.08 0.71 -13.41
CA GLN A 67 0.41 -0.60 -13.84
C GLN A 67 1.73 -1.00 -13.19
N GLU A 68 2.54 -0.02 -12.81
CA GLU A 68 3.81 -0.27 -12.15
C GLU A 68 3.75 0.05 -10.66
N GLY A 69 2.56 0.27 -10.14
CA GLY A 69 2.35 0.61 -8.75
C GLY A 69 1.89 -0.57 -7.90
N VAL A 70 2.20 -0.50 -6.62
CA VAL A 70 1.77 -1.49 -5.64
C VAL A 70 1.14 -0.75 -4.46
N MET A 71 -0.09 -1.08 -4.15
CA MET A 71 -0.75 -0.57 -2.94
C MET A 71 -0.71 -1.62 -1.85
N VAL A 72 -0.20 -1.25 -0.70
CA VAL A 72 -0.14 -2.13 0.46
C VAL A 72 -1.03 -1.55 1.55
N GLY A 73 -2.00 -2.32 2.01
CA GLY A 73 -2.91 -1.81 3.01
C GLY A 73 -3.64 -2.89 3.78
N ASN A 74 -4.29 -2.47 4.86
CA ASN A 74 -5.03 -3.38 5.72
C ASN A 74 -6.53 -3.40 5.44
N SER A 75 -7.02 -2.55 4.56
CA SER A 75 -8.45 -2.50 4.23
C SER A 75 -8.67 -2.98 2.81
N MET A 76 -9.46 -4.03 2.69
CA MET A 76 -9.82 -4.55 1.37
C MET A 76 -10.58 -3.51 0.56
N ARG A 77 -11.57 -2.86 1.17
CA ARG A 77 -12.46 -1.92 0.49
C ARG A 77 -11.83 -0.58 0.18
N SER A 78 -10.98 -0.07 1.08
CA SER A 78 -10.41 1.27 0.93
C SER A 78 -9.07 1.28 0.24
N ASP A 79 -8.28 0.20 0.40
CA ASP A 79 -6.91 0.16 -0.12
C ASP A 79 -6.78 -0.78 -1.31
N VAL A 80 -7.15 -2.03 -1.13
CA VAL A 80 -6.83 -3.08 -2.09
C VAL A 80 -7.72 -3.04 -3.33
N LEU A 81 -9.03 -3.10 -3.14
CA LEU A 81 -9.95 -3.14 -4.28
C LEU A 81 -9.86 -1.92 -5.18
N PRO A 82 -9.84 -0.68 -4.65
CA PRO A 82 -9.70 0.49 -5.51
C PRO A 82 -8.38 0.54 -6.26
N ALA A 83 -7.29 0.06 -5.65
CA ALA A 83 -6.00 0.02 -6.34
C ALA A 83 -6.01 -0.98 -7.49
N LEU A 84 -6.62 -2.15 -7.27
CA LEU A 84 -6.79 -3.13 -8.35
C LEU A 84 -7.64 -2.58 -9.48
N GLU A 85 -8.71 -1.87 -9.16
CA GLU A 85 -9.56 -1.22 -10.15
C GLU A 85 -8.80 -0.18 -10.97
N ALA A 86 -7.82 0.49 -10.35
CA ALA A 86 -6.97 1.46 -11.04
C ALA A 86 -5.92 0.79 -11.93
N GLY A 87 -5.72 -0.51 -11.80
CA GLY A 87 -4.74 -1.27 -12.58
C GLY A 87 -3.45 -1.57 -11.85
N ALA A 88 -3.37 -1.26 -10.56
CA ALA A 88 -2.19 -1.51 -9.75
C ALA A 88 -2.23 -2.89 -9.13
N TRP A 89 -1.10 -3.28 -8.52
CA TRP A 89 -1.06 -4.45 -7.65
C TRP A 89 -1.70 -4.10 -6.30
N GLY A 90 -2.40 -5.04 -5.70
CA GLY A 90 -3.00 -4.86 -4.38
C GLY A 90 -2.50 -5.91 -3.41
N VAL A 91 -1.83 -5.46 -2.34
CA VAL A 91 -1.31 -6.33 -1.30
C VAL A 91 -2.10 -6.08 -0.02
N HIS A 92 -2.79 -7.09 0.44
CA HIS A 92 -3.58 -7.02 1.66
C HIS A 92 -2.82 -7.61 2.83
N ILE A 93 -2.57 -6.79 3.86
CA ILE A 93 -1.95 -7.24 5.11
C ILE A 93 -2.94 -6.91 6.22
N PRO A 94 -3.83 -7.85 6.57
CA PRO A 94 -4.95 -7.54 7.47
C PRO A 94 -4.54 -7.41 8.93
N TYR A 95 -5.31 -6.61 9.67
CA TYR A 95 -5.26 -6.63 11.13
C TYR A 95 -6.07 -7.81 11.64
N GLU A 96 -5.68 -8.33 12.78
CA GLU A 96 -6.29 -9.53 13.36
C GLU A 96 -7.81 -9.44 13.52
N VAL A 97 -8.30 -8.34 14.09
CA VAL A 97 -9.70 -8.24 14.46
C VAL A 97 -10.66 -8.15 13.28
N THR A 98 -10.17 -7.74 12.11
CA THR A 98 -11.03 -7.58 10.94
C THR A 98 -10.75 -8.63 9.88
N TRP A 99 -9.84 -9.54 10.17
CA TRP A 99 -9.28 -10.43 9.16
C TRP A 99 -10.35 -11.27 8.44
N ALA A 100 -11.18 -11.98 9.19
CA ALA A 100 -12.19 -12.85 8.59
C ALA A 100 -13.20 -12.05 7.75
N HIS A 101 -13.59 -10.89 8.24
CA HIS A 101 -14.52 -10.01 7.54
C HIS A 101 -13.92 -9.46 6.25
N GLU A 102 -12.67 -9.02 6.31
CA GLU A 102 -11.97 -8.50 5.14
C GLU A 102 -11.78 -9.57 4.08
N LEU A 103 -11.45 -10.78 4.47
CA LEU A 103 -11.24 -11.88 3.54
C LEU A 103 -12.51 -12.30 2.81
N ALA A 104 -13.69 -12.02 3.39
CA ALA A 104 -14.95 -12.33 2.73
C ALA A 104 -15.13 -11.55 1.43
N ASP A 105 -14.49 -10.39 1.31
CA ASP A 105 -14.54 -9.55 0.12
C ASP A 105 -13.33 -9.72 -0.78
N ALA A 106 -12.45 -10.67 -0.49
CA ALA A 106 -11.19 -10.83 -1.22
C ALA A 106 -11.45 -11.20 -2.69
N PRO A 107 -10.75 -10.56 -3.63
CA PRO A 107 -10.90 -10.84 -5.06
C PRO A 107 -10.06 -12.05 -5.47
N GLU A 108 -10.42 -13.20 -4.97
CA GLU A 108 -9.70 -14.44 -5.25
C GLU A 108 -9.60 -14.67 -6.75
N GLY A 109 -8.43 -15.08 -7.20
CA GLY A 109 -8.18 -15.29 -8.61
C GLY A 109 -7.75 -14.06 -9.38
N HIS A 110 -7.78 -12.88 -8.77
CA HIS A 110 -7.28 -11.69 -9.43
C HIS A 110 -5.75 -11.79 -9.57
N PRO A 111 -5.21 -11.59 -10.81
CA PRO A 111 -3.78 -11.84 -11.05
C PRO A 111 -2.84 -10.87 -10.31
N ARG A 112 -3.33 -9.72 -9.91
CA ARG A 112 -2.50 -8.71 -9.23
C ARG A 112 -2.84 -8.56 -7.75
N TYR A 113 -3.59 -9.49 -7.19
CA TYR A 113 -3.96 -9.47 -5.78
C TYR A 113 -3.16 -10.52 -5.00
N VAL A 114 -2.68 -10.13 -3.82
CA VAL A 114 -2.06 -11.07 -2.89
C VAL A 114 -2.38 -10.67 -1.45
N THR A 115 -2.46 -11.66 -0.58
CA THR A 115 -2.55 -11.45 0.87
C THR A 115 -1.25 -11.94 1.50
N LEU A 116 -0.65 -11.09 2.31
CA LEU A 116 0.51 -11.46 3.11
C LEU A 116 0.13 -11.41 4.58
N ALA A 117 0.67 -12.32 5.36
CA ALA A 117 0.39 -12.36 6.80
C ALA A 117 1.15 -11.30 7.56
N ARG A 118 2.33 -10.90 7.07
CA ARG A 118 3.22 -9.98 7.77
C ARG A 118 3.81 -8.98 6.80
N PHE A 119 4.05 -7.79 7.30
CA PHE A 119 4.63 -6.72 6.50
C PHE A 119 6.06 -7.05 6.03
N ASP A 120 6.82 -7.76 6.85
CA ASP A 120 8.20 -8.10 6.51
C ASP A 120 8.33 -9.17 5.41
N GLU A 121 7.22 -9.71 4.92
CA GLU A 121 7.21 -10.59 3.76
C GLU A 121 7.23 -9.80 2.44
N LEU A 122 7.00 -8.50 2.51
CA LEU A 122 6.84 -7.67 1.32
C LEU A 122 8.08 -7.61 0.43
N PRO A 123 9.30 -7.41 0.95
CA PRO A 123 10.48 -7.31 0.06
C PRO A 123 10.68 -8.55 -0.81
N GLU A 124 10.51 -9.74 -0.24
CA GLU A 124 10.68 -10.99 -0.99
C GLU A 124 9.60 -11.12 -2.07
N TRP A 125 8.35 -10.78 -1.73
CA TRP A 125 7.27 -10.85 -2.70
C TRP A 125 7.49 -9.86 -3.85
N LEU A 126 7.92 -8.64 -3.55
CA LEU A 126 8.20 -7.64 -4.58
C LEU A 126 9.32 -8.10 -5.51
N ALA A 127 10.38 -8.68 -4.95
CA ALA A 127 11.47 -9.21 -5.76
C ALA A 127 10.98 -10.32 -6.69
N ARG A 128 10.03 -11.13 -6.23
CA ARG A 128 9.48 -12.21 -7.02
C ARG A 128 8.67 -11.72 -8.20
N ILE A 129 7.83 -10.70 -8.01
CA ILE A 129 7.02 -10.16 -9.11
C ILE A 129 7.87 -9.39 -10.12
N GLU A 130 9.01 -8.84 -9.71
CA GLU A 130 9.93 -8.21 -10.65
C GLU A 130 10.57 -9.23 -11.58
N ARG A 131 10.84 -10.44 -11.08
CA ARG A 131 11.41 -11.51 -11.90
C ARG A 131 10.36 -12.15 -12.82
N ASP A 132 9.11 -12.15 -12.38
CA ASP A 132 8.02 -12.78 -13.13
C ASP A 132 6.75 -11.93 -13.00
N PRO A 133 6.70 -10.82 -13.72
CA PRO A 133 5.57 -9.89 -13.61
C PRO A 133 4.29 -10.37 -14.28
N GLY A 134 4.39 -11.47 -14.98
CA GLY A 134 3.26 -12.03 -15.70
C GLY A 134 2.25 -12.67 -14.83
#